data_dce33e28a1339c61bbb92db2922cf371
#
_entry.id   dce33e28a1339c61bbb92db2922cf371
#
_cell.length_a   1.000
_cell.length_b   1.000
_cell.length_c   1.000
_cell.angle_alpha   90.00
_cell.angle_beta   90.00
_cell.angle_gamma   90.00
#
_symmetry.space_group_name_H-M   'P 1'
#
loop_
_entity.id
_entity.type
_entity.pdbx_description
1 polymer ?
#
loop_
_entity_poly.entity_id
_entity_poly.type
_entity_poly.pdbx_seq_one_letter_code
_entity_poly.pdbx_strand_id
1 'polypeptide(L)'
;LAGADEESARLIADAKVTAKAKADKIVDQAKLTSDKMVRDAHQTIEHERNEALQSVKHDIAALAMDAAAKVVSKEASELDNSAIYDDFLAGQDGGDPV
;
A
#
# COMPACT_ATOMS: atom_id res chain seq x y z
N LEU A 1 -9.10 -4.36 -71.79
CA LEU A 1 -9.00 -3.85 -70.83
C LEU A 1 -10.15 -3.89 -69.86
N ALA A 2 -11.32 -4.44 -70.25
CA ALA A 2 -12.38 -4.73 -69.27
C ALA A 2 -11.92 -5.73 -68.20
N GLY A 3 -11.07 -6.72 -68.56
CA GLY A 3 -10.52 -7.67 -67.63
C GLY A 3 -9.54 -7.06 -66.65
N ALA A 4 -8.80 -6.03 -67.06
CA ALA A 4 -7.88 -5.30 -66.15
C ALA A 4 -8.67 -4.46 -65.15
N ASP A 5 -9.77 -3.85 -65.55
CA ASP A 5 -10.62 -3.07 -64.60
C ASP A 5 -11.33 -3.96 -63.64
N GLU A 6 -11.81 -5.13 -64.01
CA GLU A 6 -12.42 -6.11 -63.12
C GLU A 6 -11.42 -6.67 -62.14
N GLU A 7 -10.21 -6.97 -62.56
CA GLU A 7 -9.14 -7.45 -61.69
C GLU A 7 -8.72 -6.39 -60.71
N SER A 8 -8.58 -5.12 -61.15
CA SER A 8 -8.30 -4.00 -60.24
C SER A 8 -9.38 -3.84 -59.20
N ALA A 9 -10.66 -3.89 -59.60
CA ALA A 9 -11.77 -3.77 -58.68
C ALA A 9 -11.77 -4.90 -57.63
N ARG A 10 -11.45 -6.13 -58.04
CA ARG A 10 -11.35 -7.28 -57.15
C ARG A 10 -10.20 -7.12 -56.18
N LEU A 11 -9.03 -6.69 -56.64
CA LEU A 11 -7.88 -6.44 -55.79
C LEU A 11 -8.18 -5.38 -54.72
N ILE A 12 -8.87 -4.31 -55.10
CA ILE A 12 -9.27 -3.26 -54.16
C ILE A 12 -10.27 -3.81 -53.15
N ALA A 13 -11.26 -4.59 -53.58
CA ALA A 13 -12.24 -5.20 -52.69
C ALA A 13 -11.56 -6.16 -51.71
N ASP A 14 -10.65 -7.01 -52.18
CA ASP A 14 -9.91 -7.94 -51.34
C ASP A 14 -9.01 -7.19 -50.33
N ALA A 15 -8.36 -6.11 -50.79
CA ALA A 15 -7.53 -5.27 -49.91
C ALA A 15 -8.36 -4.62 -48.80
N LYS A 16 -9.58 -4.17 -49.12
CA LYS A 16 -10.50 -3.60 -48.14
C LYS A 16 -10.94 -4.63 -47.12
N VAL A 17 -11.26 -5.84 -47.54
CA VAL A 17 -11.64 -6.94 -46.63
C VAL A 17 -10.47 -7.28 -45.72
N THR A 18 -9.28 -7.42 -46.27
CA THR A 18 -8.07 -7.71 -45.50
C THR A 18 -7.76 -6.59 -44.50
N ALA A 19 -7.86 -5.34 -44.94
CA ALA A 19 -7.61 -4.19 -44.06
C ALA A 19 -8.62 -4.13 -42.93
N LYS A 20 -9.89 -4.40 -43.19
CA LYS A 20 -10.93 -4.45 -42.17
C LYS A 20 -10.68 -5.56 -41.15
N ALA A 21 -10.32 -6.75 -41.63
CA ALA A 21 -10.02 -7.87 -40.75
C ALA A 21 -8.83 -7.57 -39.85
N LYS A 22 -7.79 -6.94 -40.37
CA LYS A 22 -6.62 -6.51 -39.60
C LYS A 22 -6.99 -5.43 -38.57
N ALA A 23 -7.81 -4.45 -38.97
CA ALA A 23 -8.27 -3.40 -38.09
C ALA A 23 -9.10 -3.97 -36.94
N ASP A 24 -10.03 -4.87 -37.24
CA ASP A 24 -10.86 -5.54 -36.24
C ASP A 24 -9.98 -6.33 -35.24
N LYS A 25 -8.98 -7.04 -35.73
CA LYS A 25 -8.05 -7.78 -34.89
C LYS A 25 -7.24 -6.86 -34.00
N ILE A 26 -6.77 -5.74 -34.51
CA ILE A 26 -6.03 -4.74 -33.72
C ILE A 26 -6.93 -4.18 -32.63
N VAL A 27 -8.17 -3.84 -32.93
CA VAL A 27 -9.13 -3.33 -31.92
C VAL A 27 -9.43 -4.39 -30.88
N ASP A 28 -9.65 -5.64 -31.28
CA ASP A 28 -9.90 -6.73 -30.31
C ASP A 28 -8.70 -6.96 -29.39
N GLN A 29 -7.49 -6.95 -29.94
CA GLN A 29 -6.27 -7.08 -29.14
C GLN A 29 -6.08 -5.88 -28.20
N ALA A 30 -6.39 -4.68 -28.68
CA ALA A 30 -6.33 -3.47 -27.86
C ALA A 30 -7.31 -3.54 -26.69
N LYS A 31 -8.53 -4.05 -26.91
CA LYS A 31 -9.51 -4.27 -25.84
C LYS A 31 -9.02 -5.27 -24.82
N LEU A 32 -8.47 -6.40 -25.26
CA LEU A 32 -7.91 -7.42 -24.36
C LEU A 32 -6.76 -6.86 -23.53
N THR A 33 -5.86 -6.11 -24.16
CA THR A 33 -4.73 -5.47 -23.48
C THR A 33 -5.22 -4.45 -22.47
N SER A 34 -6.20 -3.62 -22.85
CA SER A 34 -6.81 -2.63 -21.96
C SER A 34 -7.46 -3.29 -20.75
N ASP A 35 -8.25 -4.34 -20.94
CA ASP A 35 -8.90 -5.08 -19.86
C ASP A 35 -7.87 -5.70 -18.91
N LYS A 36 -6.79 -6.24 -19.47
CA LYS A 36 -5.69 -6.77 -18.66
C LYS A 36 -5.02 -5.69 -17.85
N MET A 37 -4.73 -4.53 -18.47
CA MET A 37 -4.12 -3.41 -17.76
C MET A 37 -4.99 -2.91 -16.61
N VAL A 38 -6.30 -2.85 -16.80
CA VAL A 38 -7.24 -2.47 -15.74
C VAL A 38 -7.23 -3.49 -14.62
N ARG A 39 -7.28 -4.78 -14.93
CA ARG A 39 -7.19 -5.83 -13.91
C ARG A 39 -5.88 -5.77 -13.14
N ASP A 40 -4.76 -5.61 -13.84
CA ASP A 40 -3.44 -5.52 -13.22
C ASP A 40 -3.34 -4.28 -12.33
N ALA A 41 -3.92 -3.15 -12.76
CA ALA A 41 -3.97 -1.94 -11.95
C ALA A 41 -4.79 -2.14 -10.67
N HIS A 42 -5.94 -2.82 -10.76
CA HIS A 42 -6.75 -3.15 -9.57
C HIS A 42 -5.99 -4.06 -8.61
N GLN A 43 -5.28 -5.06 -9.11
CA GLN A 43 -4.46 -5.94 -8.27
C GLN A 43 -3.33 -5.17 -7.60
N THR A 44 -2.67 -4.27 -8.31
CA THR A 44 -1.61 -3.43 -7.77
C THR A 44 -2.15 -2.51 -6.68
N ILE A 45 -3.28 -1.87 -6.93
CA ILE A 45 -3.94 -1.00 -5.93
C ILE A 45 -4.31 -1.79 -4.68
N GLU A 46 -4.88 -2.98 -4.85
CA GLU A 46 -5.24 -3.85 -3.73
C GLU A 46 -4.01 -4.25 -2.91
N HIS A 47 -2.93 -4.62 -3.59
CA HIS A 47 -1.67 -4.98 -2.95
C HIS A 47 -1.06 -3.80 -2.19
N GLU A 48 -0.98 -2.63 -2.82
CA GLU A 48 -0.46 -1.41 -2.18
C GLU A 48 -1.32 -0.98 -1.00
N ARG A 49 -2.63 -1.11 -1.12
CA ARG A 49 -3.55 -0.83 -0.03
C ARG A 49 -3.31 -1.76 1.16
N ASN A 50 -3.16 -3.05 0.91
CA ASN A 50 -2.88 -4.03 1.96
C ASN A 50 -1.53 -3.79 2.62
N GLU A 51 -0.50 -3.45 1.84
CA GLU A 51 0.81 -3.09 2.38
C GLU A 51 0.73 -1.82 3.24
N ALA A 52 0.02 -0.80 2.78
CA ALA A 52 -0.18 0.43 3.54
C ALA A 52 -0.91 0.17 4.85
N LEU A 53 -1.96 -0.67 4.84
CA LEU A 53 -2.67 -1.06 6.06
C LEU A 53 -1.77 -1.82 7.03
N GLN A 54 -0.93 -2.73 6.54
CA GLN A 54 0.03 -3.44 7.38
C GLN A 54 1.06 -2.50 7.98
N SER A 55 1.56 -1.54 7.20
CA SER A 55 2.48 -0.53 7.67
C SER A 55 1.87 0.34 8.75
N VAL A 56 0.62 0.79 8.56
CA VAL A 56 -0.11 1.58 9.57
C VAL A 56 -0.32 0.77 10.85
N LYS A 57 -0.73 -0.49 10.74
CA LYS A 57 -0.88 -1.37 11.92
C LYS A 57 0.43 -1.53 12.67
N HIS A 58 1.53 -1.71 11.95
CA HIS A 58 2.86 -1.82 12.53
C HIS A 58 3.24 -0.53 13.26
N ASP A 59 3.02 0.63 12.65
CA ASP A 59 3.32 1.93 13.24
C ASP A 59 2.48 2.20 14.48
N ILE A 60 1.19 1.86 14.44
CA ILE A 60 0.30 2.00 15.60
C ILE A 60 0.77 1.10 16.73
N ALA A 61 1.13 -0.15 16.43
CA ALA A 61 1.64 -1.07 17.45
C ALA A 61 2.95 -0.57 18.05
N ALA A 62 3.87 -0.07 17.23
CA ALA A 62 5.12 0.50 17.70
C ALA A 62 4.89 1.73 18.58
N LEU A 63 3.96 2.59 18.19
CA LEU A 63 3.59 3.77 18.97
C LEU A 63 2.97 3.37 20.30
N ALA A 64 2.08 2.37 20.31
CA ALA A 64 1.45 1.86 21.52
C ALA A 64 2.50 1.26 22.48
N MET A 65 3.45 0.50 21.96
CA MET A 65 4.55 -0.05 22.75
C MET A 65 5.45 1.04 23.32
N ASP A 66 5.75 2.05 22.54
CA ASP A 66 6.56 3.19 22.99
C ASP A 66 5.84 3.97 24.08
N ALA A 67 4.56 4.24 23.92
CA ALA A 67 3.75 4.90 24.94
C ALA A 67 3.67 4.07 26.23
N ALA A 68 3.47 2.77 26.14
CA ALA A 68 3.45 1.86 27.28
C ALA A 68 4.80 1.84 27.99
N ALA A 69 5.89 1.80 27.27
CA ALA A 69 7.24 1.86 27.84
C ALA A 69 7.49 3.17 28.59
N LYS A 70 7.02 4.27 28.06
CA LYS A 70 7.13 5.59 28.73
C LYS A 70 6.31 5.64 30.00
N VAL A 71 5.10 5.09 30.02
CA VAL A 71 4.26 5.03 31.21
C VAL A 71 4.92 4.18 32.29
N VAL A 72 5.42 3.00 31.91
CA VAL A 72 6.12 2.11 32.85
C VAL A 72 7.38 2.79 33.41
N SER A 73 8.16 3.43 32.54
CA SER A 73 9.36 4.17 32.98
C SER A 73 9.02 5.30 33.94
N LYS A 74 7.94 6.03 33.68
CA LYS A 74 7.48 7.10 34.53
C LYS A 74 7.03 6.57 35.91
N GLU A 75 6.25 5.50 35.91
CA GLU A 75 5.81 4.86 37.18
C GLU A 75 7.00 4.34 38.01
N ALA A 76 7.96 3.69 37.35
CA ALA A 76 9.16 3.23 38.02
C ALA A 76 9.97 4.39 38.64
N SER A 77 10.09 5.49 37.89
CA SER A 77 10.77 6.69 38.35
C SER A 77 10.02 7.32 39.55
N GLU A 78 8.70 7.38 39.52
CA GLU A 78 7.89 7.88 40.61
C GLU A 78 8.01 7.00 41.88
N LEU A 79 8.03 5.69 41.70
CA LEU A 79 8.24 4.74 42.81
C LEU A 79 9.64 4.91 43.44
N ASP A 80 10.67 5.04 42.61
CA ASP A 80 12.03 5.28 43.08
C ASP A 80 12.14 6.59 43.84
N ASN A 81 11.52 7.66 43.35
CA ASN A 81 11.49 8.94 44.00
C ASN A 81 10.71 8.87 45.30
N SER A 82 9.60 8.14 45.33
CA SER A 82 8.82 7.93 46.55
C SER A 82 9.62 7.16 47.60
N ALA A 83 10.33 6.12 47.19
CA ALA A 83 11.18 5.34 48.11
C ALA A 83 12.32 6.19 48.70
N ILE A 84 12.96 7.03 47.87
CA ILE A 84 13.99 7.95 48.35
C ILE A 84 13.42 8.97 49.34
N TYR A 85 12.24 9.48 49.01
CA TYR A 85 11.55 10.42 49.90
C TYR A 85 11.19 9.78 51.24
N ASP A 86 10.66 8.57 51.23
CA ASP A 86 10.32 7.81 52.42
C ASP A 86 11.56 7.51 53.26
N ASP A 87 12.67 7.12 52.64
CA ASP A 87 13.94 6.90 53.30
C ASP A 87 14.48 8.18 53.95
N PHE A 88 14.34 9.30 53.27
CA PHE A 88 14.74 10.60 53.81
C PHE A 88 13.91 10.96 55.05
N LEU A 89 12.59 10.76 54.98
CA LEU A 89 11.72 11.03 56.12
C LEU A 89 12.02 10.10 57.31
N ALA A 90 12.23 8.81 57.05
CA ALA A 90 12.58 7.85 58.07
C ALA A 90 13.93 8.18 58.72
N GLY A 91 14.92 8.57 57.91
CA GLY A 91 16.22 8.99 58.41
C GLY A 91 16.14 10.26 59.26
N GLN A 92 15.27 11.19 58.87
CA GLN A 92 15.08 12.43 59.61
C GLN A 92 14.40 12.19 60.97
N ASP A 93 13.39 11.33 61.00
CA ASP A 93 12.71 10.96 62.28
C ASP A 93 13.63 10.19 63.21
N GLY A 94 14.48 9.30 62.65
CA GLY A 94 15.45 8.54 63.40
C GLY A 94 16.69 9.33 63.82
N GLY A 95 16.89 10.50 63.28
CA GLY A 95 18.05 11.34 63.47
C GLY A 95 17.95 12.32 64.62
N ASP A 96 16.84 12.33 65.33
CA ASP A 96 16.65 13.25 66.49
C ASP A 96 16.57 12.49 67.82
N PRO A 97 17.68 12.20 68.44
CA PRO A 97 17.71 11.41 69.69
C PRO A 97 17.34 12.20 70.89
N VAL A 98 17.07 13.46 70.73
CA VAL A 98 16.74 14.30 71.91
C VAL A 98 15.24 14.46 72.03
#